data_01c90bc60d766fef79b2ea19003462c0
#
_entry.id   01c90bc60d766fef79b2ea19003462c0
#
_cell.length_a   1.000
_cell.length_b   1.000
_cell.length_c   1.000
_cell.angle_alpha   90.00
_cell.angle_beta   90.00
_cell.angle_gamma   90.00
#
_symmetry.space_group_name_H-M   'P 1'
#
loop_
_entity.id
_entity.type
_entity.pdbx_description
1 polymer ?
#
loop_
_entity_poly.entity_id
_entity_poly.type
_entity_poly.pdbx_seq_one_letter_code
_entity_poly.pdbx_strand_id
1 'polypeptide(L)'
;MNEKTENKKIELKGIKIGKYFIEKPIVQGGMGVGISWDQLAGNVAKNGCLGTISAICTGYYQNMRFVKKAVNGRPLGTENAYNREALFEIFKNARKICGDRPLACNILHAINDYERVVQDALDAGANIIVTGAGLPLELPRLVKDFPDVEIVPIVSSARALKIICKKWKAAGKIPGAVIVEGPKSGGHQGAKYEELFAPEHQLEAILPPIKEERDKWGDFPIIAAGGIWDNNDIKNIMALGADAVQMGTRFIGTYECDASDVLKQVLLNAKEEDIVIVSSPVGYPGRAIKTNLIETLEPNTKKIKCISNCVFPCERGKGANRVGYCIADSLGDAYLGRLQSGLFFSGANGWRLKEIVHVKDLIDELMTEAN
;
A
#
# COMPACT_ATOMS: atom_id res chain seq x y z
N MET A 1 -15.31 -37.59 22.95
CA MET A 1 -16.33 -36.52 22.87
C MET A 1 -15.90 -35.60 21.76
N ASN A 2 -16.57 -35.70 20.61
CA ASN A 2 -16.30 -34.85 19.44
C ASN A 2 -16.99 -33.51 19.68
N GLU A 3 -16.24 -32.48 20.05
CA GLU A 3 -16.72 -31.11 19.89
C GLU A 3 -16.79 -30.79 18.40
N LYS A 4 -18.02 -30.80 17.90
CA LYS A 4 -18.34 -30.18 16.61
C LYS A 4 -18.08 -28.67 16.79
N THR A 5 -16.97 -28.18 16.28
CA THR A 5 -16.79 -26.76 16.02
C THR A 5 -17.92 -26.35 15.08
N GLU A 6 -18.93 -25.70 15.62
CA GLU A 6 -19.95 -25.01 14.81
C GLU A 6 -19.18 -23.97 13.95
N ASN A 7 -19.18 -24.18 12.64
CA ASN A 7 -18.72 -23.20 11.68
C ASN A 7 -19.63 -21.97 11.79
N LYS A 8 -19.27 -21.03 12.67
CA LYS A 8 -19.95 -19.73 12.72
C LYS A 8 -19.79 -19.09 11.35
N LYS A 9 -20.90 -18.94 10.64
CA LYS A 9 -20.92 -18.24 9.35
C LYS A 9 -20.40 -16.79 9.58
N ILE A 10 -19.24 -16.47 9.02
CA ILE A 10 -18.65 -15.13 9.14
C ILE A 10 -19.37 -14.21 8.15
N GLU A 11 -20.07 -13.23 8.68
CA GLU A 11 -20.73 -12.20 7.91
C GLU A 11 -19.74 -11.05 7.65
N LEU A 12 -19.56 -10.67 6.38
CA LEU A 12 -18.69 -9.55 5.99
C LEU A 12 -19.43 -8.22 6.23
N LYS A 13 -19.25 -7.65 7.42
CA LYS A 13 -19.86 -6.38 7.83
C LYS A 13 -18.93 -5.20 7.59
N GLY A 14 -19.52 -4.04 7.28
CA GLY A 14 -18.78 -2.79 7.22
C GLY A 14 -18.12 -2.42 8.53
N ILE A 15 -17.08 -1.59 8.46
CA ILE A 15 -16.29 -1.13 9.61
C ILE A 15 -16.38 0.39 9.77
N LYS A 16 -16.09 0.87 11.00
CA LYS A 16 -15.90 2.30 11.26
C LYS A 16 -14.44 2.62 11.49
N ILE A 17 -13.91 3.55 10.73
CA ILE A 17 -12.59 4.16 10.94
C ILE A 17 -12.84 5.57 11.49
N GLY A 18 -12.79 5.71 12.80
CA GLY A 18 -13.26 6.91 13.49
C GLY A 18 -14.71 7.22 13.14
N LYS A 19 -14.96 8.39 12.53
CA LYS A 19 -16.32 8.78 12.10
C LYS A 19 -16.74 8.21 10.73
N TYR A 20 -15.81 7.65 9.95
CA TYR A 20 -16.08 7.19 8.59
C TYR A 20 -16.56 5.74 8.57
N PHE A 21 -17.73 5.51 7.98
CA PHE A 21 -18.26 4.17 7.76
C PHE A 21 -17.86 3.65 6.39
N ILE A 22 -17.21 2.50 6.36
CA ILE A 22 -16.84 1.74 5.16
C ILE A 22 -17.82 0.57 5.05
N GLU A 23 -18.64 0.58 4.02
CA GLU A 23 -19.78 -0.33 3.88
C GLU A 23 -19.38 -1.80 3.73
N LYS A 24 -18.27 -2.03 3.03
CA LYS A 24 -17.69 -3.37 2.80
C LYS A 24 -16.31 -3.44 3.47
N PRO A 25 -15.96 -4.50 4.21
CA PRO A 25 -14.74 -4.55 5.01
C PRO A 25 -13.48 -4.77 4.16
N ILE A 26 -13.34 -4.00 3.10
CA ILE A 26 -12.24 -4.09 2.13
C ILE A 26 -11.61 -2.71 1.98
N VAL A 27 -10.29 -2.67 2.12
CA VAL A 27 -9.44 -1.52 1.84
C VAL A 27 -8.59 -1.84 0.62
N GLN A 28 -8.60 -0.99 -0.39
CA GLN A 28 -7.60 -1.08 -1.43
C GLN A 28 -6.33 -0.40 -0.92
N GLY A 29 -5.24 -1.16 -0.83
CA GLY A 29 -3.96 -0.67 -0.34
C GLY A 29 -3.33 0.36 -1.27
N GLY A 30 -2.70 1.40 -0.71
CA GLY A 30 -1.97 2.39 -1.49
C GLY A 30 -0.78 1.77 -2.21
N MET A 31 -0.70 1.92 -3.53
CA MET A 31 0.34 1.33 -4.38
C MET A 31 1.03 2.40 -5.21
N GLY A 32 2.27 2.66 -4.91
CA GLY A 32 3.14 3.57 -5.69
C GLY A 32 4.08 2.78 -6.61
N VAL A 33 4.53 3.38 -7.67
CA VAL A 33 4.25 4.70 -8.20
C VAL A 33 3.13 4.60 -9.23
N GLY A 34 2.10 5.43 -9.13
CA GLY A 34 1.08 5.55 -10.19
C GLY A 34 0.08 4.39 -10.32
N ILE A 35 0.11 3.39 -9.45
CA ILE A 35 -0.78 2.22 -9.54
C ILE A 35 -2.15 2.53 -8.93
N SER A 36 -2.18 3.23 -7.78
CA SER A 36 -3.43 3.65 -7.14
C SER A 36 -3.51 5.17 -7.03
N TRP A 37 -4.13 5.77 -8.03
CA TRP A 37 -4.47 7.18 -8.08
C TRP A 37 -5.99 7.37 -8.17
N ASP A 38 -6.44 8.33 -8.98
CA ASP A 38 -7.83 8.77 -9.00
C ASP A 38 -8.82 7.72 -9.52
N GLN A 39 -8.46 6.96 -10.57
CA GLN A 39 -9.38 6.00 -11.16
C GLN A 39 -9.58 4.81 -10.22
N LEU A 40 -8.50 4.21 -9.76
CA LEU A 40 -8.61 3.05 -8.87
C LEU A 40 -9.26 3.44 -7.54
N ALA A 41 -8.67 4.40 -6.81
CA ALA A 41 -9.16 4.75 -5.48
C ALA A 41 -10.60 5.31 -5.52
N GLY A 42 -10.92 6.14 -6.53
CA GLY A 42 -12.25 6.68 -6.72
C GLY A 42 -13.30 5.60 -6.96
N ASN A 43 -13.03 4.64 -7.84
CA ASN A 43 -13.96 3.55 -8.13
C ASN A 43 -14.10 2.56 -6.98
N VAL A 44 -13.03 2.28 -6.23
CA VAL A 44 -13.10 1.47 -5.02
C VAL A 44 -14.00 2.14 -3.97
N ALA A 45 -13.81 3.43 -3.72
CA ALA A 45 -14.64 4.18 -2.78
C ALA A 45 -16.11 4.24 -3.25
N LYS A 46 -16.37 4.49 -4.55
CA LYS A 46 -17.70 4.48 -5.14
C LYS A 46 -18.47 3.19 -4.87
N ASN A 47 -17.75 2.05 -4.81
CA ASN A 47 -18.32 0.73 -4.58
C ASN A 47 -18.39 0.30 -3.11
N GLY A 48 -18.26 1.24 -2.16
CA GLY A 48 -18.48 1.01 -0.72
C GLY A 48 -17.28 0.47 0.06
N CYS A 49 -16.12 0.40 -0.55
CA CYS A 49 -14.84 0.05 0.06
C CYS A 49 -14.02 1.32 0.39
N LEU A 50 -12.86 1.18 1.03
CA LEU A 50 -11.94 2.30 1.22
C LEU A 50 -10.93 2.35 0.07
N GLY A 51 -11.04 3.35 -0.79
CA GLY A 51 -10.05 3.66 -1.81
C GLY A 51 -8.88 4.44 -1.23
N THR A 52 -7.66 4.04 -1.58
CA THR A 52 -6.44 4.65 -1.04
C THR A 52 -5.53 5.17 -2.15
N ILE A 53 -5.31 6.47 -2.16
CA ILE A 53 -4.40 7.15 -3.08
C ILE A 53 -2.97 7.04 -2.55
N SER A 54 -2.02 6.66 -3.40
CA SER A 54 -0.60 6.66 -3.07
C SER A 54 0.04 8.01 -3.39
N ALA A 55 0.66 8.65 -2.38
CA ALA A 55 1.25 9.98 -2.52
C ALA A 55 2.70 9.98 -3.00
N ILE A 56 3.31 8.82 -3.26
CA ILE A 56 4.72 8.76 -3.65
C ILE A 56 4.92 9.18 -5.11
N CYS A 57 5.80 10.16 -5.34
CA CYS A 57 6.24 10.61 -6.68
C CYS A 57 5.08 11.00 -7.64
N THR A 58 3.99 11.54 -7.13
CA THR A 58 2.78 11.88 -7.90
C THR A 58 3.07 12.82 -9.08
N GLY A 59 3.78 13.90 -8.86
CA GLY A 59 4.11 14.89 -9.89
C GLY A 59 5.14 14.43 -10.91
N TYR A 60 5.95 13.47 -10.54
CA TYR A 60 6.98 12.95 -11.42
C TYR A 60 6.38 12.26 -12.66
N TYR A 61 5.43 11.37 -12.47
CA TYR A 61 4.88 10.54 -13.54
C TYR A 61 3.55 11.04 -14.09
N GLN A 62 2.71 11.66 -13.27
CA GLN A 62 1.48 12.25 -13.75
C GLN A 62 1.74 13.48 -14.63
N ASN A 63 2.78 14.27 -14.31
CA ASN A 63 3.20 15.36 -15.16
C ASN A 63 3.77 14.91 -16.52
N MET A 64 4.17 13.66 -16.69
CA MET A 64 4.41 13.14 -18.04
C MET A 64 3.13 13.07 -18.89
N ARG A 65 1.95 13.00 -18.25
CA ARG A 65 0.64 13.18 -18.93
C ARG A 65 0.32 14.66 -19.19
N PHE A 66 0.81 15.61 -18.36
CA PHE A 66 0.37 17.00 -18.36
C PHE A 66 1.46 18.01 -18.65
N VAL A 67 2.75 17.73 -18.53
CA VAL A 67 3.82 18.73 -18.66
C VAL A 67 4.64 18.55 -19.93
N LYS A 68 4.46 19.49 -20.83
CA LYS A 68 5.31 19.66 -22.03
C LYS A 68 6.72 20.21 -21.73
N LYS A 69 7.12 20.38 -20.47
CA LYS A 69 8.39 20.97 -20.08
C LYS A 69 9.05 20.22 -18.92
N ALA A 70 9.85 19.22 -19.27
CA ALA A 70 10.93 18.82 -18.39
C ALA A 70 12.07 19.86 -18.52
N VAL A 71 12.50 20.48 -17.44
CA VAL A 71 13.72 21.28 -17.45
C VAL A 71 14.88 20.31 -17.61
N ASN A 72 15.53 20.33 -18.79
CA ASN A 72 16.62 19.42 -19.16
C ASN A 72 16.29 17.91 -19.10
N GLY A 73 15.03 17.52 -19.35
CA GLY A 73 14.61 16.13 -19.33
C GLY A 73 14.64 15.46 -17.96
N ARG A 74 14.69 16.22 -16.88
CA ARG A 74 14.72 15.74 -15.50
C ARG A 74 13.56 16.29 -14.70
N PRO A 75 12.81 15.42 -14.07
CA PRO A 75 11.88 15.81 -13.02
C PRO A 75 12.68 16.28 -11.81
N LEU A 76 12.18 17.30 -11.17
CA LEU A 76 12.68 17.83 -9.92
C LEU A 76 12.22 16.91 -8.77
N GLY A 77 13.03 16.76 -7.73
CA GLY A 77 12.83 15.82 -6.63
C GLY A 77 11.48 15.88 -5.90
N THR A 78 11.39 15.19 -4.77
CA THR A 78 10.16 15.12 -3.95
C THR A 78 9.70 16.50 -3.43
N GLU A 79 10.62 17.47 -3.31
CA GLU A 79 10.34 18.87 -2.92
C GLU A 79 9.52 19.66 -3.95
N ASN A 80 8.90 18.98 -4.88
CA ASN A 80 8.41 19.61 -6.08
C ASN A 80 6.98 20.10 -5.90
N ALA A 81 6.74 21.37 -6.22
CA ALA A 81 5.40 21.95 -6.37
C ALA A 81 4.49 21.05 -7.26
N TYR A 82 5.07 20.39 -8.24
CA TYR A 82 4.35 19.45 -9.11
C TYR A 82 3.81 18.21 -8.39
N ASN A 83 4.48 17.69 -7.33
CA ASN A 83 3.92 16.59 -6.55
C ASN A 83 2.66 17.04 -5.82
N ARG A 84 2.68 18.26 -5.26
CA ARG A 84 1.51 18.86 -4.62
C ARG A 84 0.37 19.07 -5.63
N GLU A 85 0.64 19.75 -6.73
CA GLU A 85 -0.36 20.01 -7.78
C GLU A 85 -0.98 18.70 -8.30
N ALA A 86 -0.14 17.69 -8.57
CA ALA A 86 -0.61 16.39 -9.02
C ALA A 86 -1.48 15.69 -7.98
N LEU A 87 -1.10 15.72 -6.70
CA LEU A 87 -1.87 15.12 -5.62
C LEU A 87 -3.25 15.78 -5.50
N PHE A 88 -3.32 17.11 -5.61
CA PHE A 88 -4.59 17.84 -5.61
C PHE A 88 -5.49 17.45 -6.79
N GLU A 89 -4.93 17.35 -8.00
CA GLU A 89 -5.71 16.90 -9.17
C GLU A 89 -6.17 15.45 -9.04
N ILE A 90 -5.34 14.56 -8.48
CA ILE A 90 -5.71 13.17 -8.19
C ILE A 90 -6.91 13.14 -7.24
N PHE A 91 -6.84 13.83 -6.09
CA PHE A 91 -7.95 13.89 -5.14
C PHE A 91 -9.21 14.48 -5.75
N LYS A 92 -9.08 15.59 -6.48
CA LYS A 92 -10.20 16.24 -7.18
C LYS A 92 -10.89 15.31 -8.17
N ASN A 93 -10.12 14.54 -8.94
CA ASN A 93 -10.68 13.58 -9.91
C ASN A 93 -11.30 12.37 -9.21
N ALA A 94 -10.64 11.81 -8.18
CA ALA A 94 -11.22 10.75 -7.37
C ALA A 94 -12.56 11.16 -6.74
N ARG A 95 -12.66 12.42 -6.25
CA ARG A 95 -13.92 12.99 -5.72
C ARG A 95 -15.03 13.07 -6.75
N LYS A 96 -14.73 13.38 -8.02
CA LYS A 96 -15.74 13.34 -9.10
C LYS A 96 -16.33 11.94 -9.30
N ILE A 97 -15.53 10.89 -9.01
CA ILE A 97 -15.94 9.50 -9.17
C ILE A 97 -16.74 9.01 -7.96
N CYS A 98 -16.23 9.26 -6.74
CA CYS A 98 -16.80 8.69 -5.51
C CYS A 98 -17.71 9.63 -4.71
N GLY A 99 -17.80 10.92 -5.06
CA GLY A 99 -18.56 11.90 -4.28
C GLY A 99 -17.98 12.07 -2.87
N ASP A 100 -18.85 12.09 -1.87
CA ASP A 100 -18.50 12.33 -0.46
C ASP A 100 -17.99 11.09 0.29
N ARG A 101 -17.82 9.96 -0.39
CA ARG A 101 -17.29 8.74 0.24
C ARG A 101 -15.85 8.94 0.71
N PRO A 102 -15.46 8.35 1.86
CA PRO A 102 -14.12 8.56 2.38
C PRO A 102 -13.03 8.06 1.43
N LEU A 103 -11.96 8.85 1.33
CA LEU A 103 -10.73 8.51 0.62
C LEU A 103 -9.55 8.54 1.59
N ALA A 104 -8.70 7.54 1.48
CA ALA A 104 -7.42 7.51 2.21
C ALA A 104 -6.26 7.99 1.33
N CYS A 105 -5.22 8.48 1.99
CA CYS A 105 -3.92 8.75 1.39
C CYS A 105 -2.84 7.91 2.06
N ASN A 106 -2.14 7.08 1.30
CA ASN A 106 -0.99 6.32 1.79
C ASN A 106 0.29 7.12 1.61
N ILE A 107 1.01 7.32 2.71
CA ILE A 107 2.25 8.10 2.76
C ILE A 107 3.31 7.27 3.50
N LEU A 108 4.42 6.97 2.82
CA LEU A 108 5.54 6.26 3.43
C LEU A 108 6.25 7.18 4.43
N HIS A 109 6.42 6.75 5.68
CA HIS A 109 7.15 7.52 6.69
C HIS A 109 8.62 7.76 6.31
N ALA A 110 9.21 6.83 5.56
CA ALA A 110 10.60 6.90 5.12
C ALA A 110 10.88 7.92 3.99
N ILE A 111 9.89 8.63 3.46
CA ILE A 111 10.15 9.68 2.45
C ILE A 111 10.78 10.91 3.08
N ASN A 112 11.69 11.57 2.35
CA ASN A 112 12.43 12.70 2.88
C ASN A 112 11.55 13.90 3.26
N ASP A 113 10.43 14.10 2.58
CA ASP A 113 9.50 15.23 2.78
C ASP A 113 8.20 14.81 3.49
N TYR A 114 8.27 13.83 4.40
CA TYR A 114 7.09 13.22 5.02
C TYR A 114 6.08 14.23 5.56
N GLU A 115 6.51 15.18 6.40
CA GLU A 115 5.61 16.18 7.00
C GLU A 115 4.90 17.03 5.95
N ARG A 116 5.63 17.44 4.90
CA ARG A 116 5.06 18.23 3.81
C ARG A 116 4.04 17.43 3.00
N VAL A 117 4.35 16.17 2.67
CA VAL A 117 3.42 15.32 1.92
C VAL A 117 2.16 14.99 2.74
N VAL A 118 2.30 14.84 4.07
CA VAL A 118 1.12 14.73 4.96
C VAL A 118 0.28 16.00 4.87
N GLN A 119 0.90 17.20 4.96
CA GLN A 119 0.16 18.47 4.84
C GLN A 119 -0.51 18.61 3.47
N ASP A 120 0.20 18.26 2.39
CA ASP A 120 -0.36 18.30 1.02
C ASP A 120 -1.57 17.37 0.88
N ALA A 121 -1.55 16.17 1.49
CA ALA A 121 -2.68 15.25 1.49
C ALA A 121 -3.87 15.76 2.31
N LEU A 122 -3.62 16.40 3.45
CA LEU A 122 -4.64 17.05 4.27
C LEU A 122 -5.33 18.18 3.51
N ASP A 123 -4.55 19.06 2.91
CA ASP A 123 -5.04 20.19 2.12
C ASP A 123 -5.79 19.71 0.85
N ALA A 124 -5.40 18.58 0.27
CA ALA A 124 -6.10 17.96 -0.86
C ALA A 124 -7.43 17.28 -0.48
N GLY A 125 -7.72 17.15 0.82
CA GLY A 125 -8.99 16.63 1.33
C GLY A 125 -8.99 15.12 1.61
N ALA A 126 -7.85 14.54 2.01
CA ALA A 126 -7.79 13.18 2.52
C ALA A 126 -8.60 13.06 3.82
N ASN A 127 -9.45 12.04 3.91
CA ASN A 127 -10.23 11.73 5.12
C ASN A 127 -9.43 10.87 6.10
N ILE A 128 -8.52 10.04 5.58
CA ILE A 128 -7.74 9.08 6.34
C ILE A 128 -6.30 9.13 5.84
N ILE A 129 -5.34 9.28 6.76
CA ILE A 129 -3.91 9.16 6.45
C ILE A 129 -3.44 7.78 6.89
N VAL A 130 -2.99 6.97 5.92
CA VAL A 130 -2.39 5.65 6.14
C VAL A 130 -0.87 5.78 6.05
N THR A 131 -0.15 5.33 7.07
CA THR A 131 1.31 5.46 7.09
C THR A 131 2.00 4.18 7.54
N GLY A 132 2.98 3.76 6.74
CA GLY A 132 3.88 2.63 6.99
C GLY A 132 5.33 2.97 6.64
N ALA A 133 6.18 1.96 6.53
CA ALA A 133 7.63 2.10 6.28
C ALA A 133 8.33 2.95 7.36
N GLY A 134 8.06 2.65 8.63
CA GLY A 134 8.61 3.32 9.81
C GLY A 134 7.54 3.53 10.89
N LEU A 135 7.92 4.21 11.97
CA LEU A 135 7.02 4.52 13.08
C LEU A 135 6.64 6.02 13.01
N PRO A 136 5.42 6.38 12.58
CA PRO A 136 5.01 7.77 12.36
C PRO A 136 4.59 8.44 13.68
N LEU A 137 5.55 8.57 14.61
CA LEU A 137 5.27 9.00 15.99
C LEU A 137 4.76 10.45 16.09
N GLU A 138 5.12 11.29 15.13
CA GLU A 138 4.74 12.72 15.04
C GLU A 138 3.41 12.96 14.31
N LEU A 139 2.83 11.95 13.68
CA LEU A 139 1.62 12.11 12.86
C LEU A 139 0.44 12.78 13.58
N PRO A 140 0.15 12.50 14.88
CA PRO A 140 -0.89 13.23 15.61
C PRO A 140 -0.68 14.75 15.64
N ARG A 141 0.59 15.21 15.73
CA ARG A 141 0.93 16.63 15.68
C ARG A 141 0.63 17.26 14.33
N LEU A 142 0.88 16.51 13.27
CA LEU A 142 0.66 16.98 11.88
C LEU A 142 -0.83 17.14 11.55
N VAL A 143 -1.69 16.31 12.14
CA VAL A 143 -3.14 16.32 11.88
C VAL A 143 -3.94 17.11 12.93
N LYS A 144 -3.28 17.82 13.85
CA LYS A 144 -3.95 18.48 14.99
C LYS A 144 -5.02 19.50 14.59
N ASP A 145 -4.78 20.22 13.48
CA ASP A 145 -5.67 21.25 12.95
C ASP A 145 -6.75 20.65 11.99
N PHE A 146 -6.75 19.32 11.82
CA PHE A 146 -7.68 18.55 11.01
C PHE A 146 -8.40 17.49 11.87
N PRO A 147 -9.30 17.91 12.80
CA PRO A 147 -9.89 16.99 13.79
C PRO A 147 -10.68 15.84 13.16
N ASP A 148 -11.18 16.07 11.96
CA ASP A 148 -11.96 15.10 11.18
C ASP A 148 -11.12 14.05 10.48
N VAL A 149 -9.81 14.23 10.38
CA VAL A 149 -8.93 13.28 9.71
C VAL A 149 -8.53 12.16 10.66
N GLU A 150 -8.72 10.93 10.19
CA GLU A 150 -8.28 9.73 10.89
C GLU A 150 -6.88 9.31 10.49
N ILE A 151 -6.16 8.71 11.43
CA ILE A 151 -4.78 8.24 11.22
C ILE A 151 -4.69 6.75 11.46
N VAL A 152 -4.08 6.04 10.50
CA VAL A 152 -4.02 4.58 10.45
C VAL A 152 -2.57 4.14 10.22
N PRO A 153 -1.91 3.55 11.23
CA PRO A 153 -0.57 3.02 11.05
C PRO A 153 -0.60 1.65 10.40
N ILE A 154 0.47 1.32 9.63
CA ILE A 154 0.76 -0.03 9.16
C ILE A 154 1.83 -0.62 10.07
N VAL A 155 1.58 -1.81 10.63
CA VAL A 155 2.48 -2.51 11.54
C VAL A 155 2.62 -3.99 11.18
N SER A 156 3.73 -4.60 11.56
CA SER A 156 3.97 -6.05 11.42
C SER A 156 4.22 -6.72 12.78
N SER A 157 3.99 -6.02 13.90
CA SER A 157 4.17 -6.58 15.25
C SER A 157 3.39 -5.83 16.33
N ALA A 158 3.01 -6.54 17.39
CA ALA A 158 2.40 -5.95 18.59
C ALA A 158 3.31 -4.89 19.26
N ARG A 159 4.63 -5.09 19.21
CA ARG A 159 5.60 -4.11 19.74
C ARG A 159 5.52 -2.77 19.00
N ALA A 160 5.43 -2.80 17.68
CA ALA A 160 5.29 -1.58 16.88
C ALA A 160 3.98 -0.85 17.21
N LEU A 161 2.87 -1.58 17.27
CA LEU A 161 1.57 -1.02 17.66
C LEU A 161 1.62 -0.39 19.04
N LYS A 162 2.19 -1.08 20.04
CA LYS A 162 2.35 -0.55 21.41
C LYS A 162 3.10 0.78 21.45
N ILE A 163 4.20 0.88 20.71
CA ILE A 163 5.03 2.11 20.67
C ILE A 163 4.21 3.25 20.06
N ILE A 164 3.53 3.01 18.95
CA ILE A 164 2.70 4.00 18.25
C ILE A 164 1.56 4.45 19.17
N CYS A 165 0.76 3.53 19.70
CA CYS A 165 -0.38 3.86 20.56
C CYS A 165 0.04 4.65 21.82
N LYS A 166 1.15 4.26 22.45
CA LYS A 166 1.69 4.99 23.62
C LYS A 166 2.04 6.44 23.25
N LYS A 167 2.72 6.66 22.14
CA LYS A 167 3.14 8.00 21.70
C LYS A 167 1.95 8.83 21.22
N TRP A 168 1.04 8.23 20.46
CA TRP A 168 -0.13 8.93 19.94
C TRP A 168 -1.11 9.31 21.04
N LYS A 169 -1.35 8.42 22.03
CA LYS A 169 -2.18 8.73 23.20
C LYS A 169 -1.62 9.88 24.02
N ALA A 170 -0.29 9.96 24.18
CA ALA A 170 0.37 11.09 24.84
C ALA A 170 0.20 12.42 24.07
N ALA A 171 -0.06 12.35 22.77
CA ALA A 171 -0.38 13.49 21.90
C ALA A 171 -1.91 13.73 21.77
N GLY A 172 -2.75 13.04 22.56
CA GLY A 172 -4.19 13.22 22.59
C GLY A 172 -4.98 12.50 21.49
N LYS A 173 -4.35 11.57 20.73
CA LYS A 173 -5.02 10.82 19.66
C LYS A 173 -4.70 9.32 19.76
N ILE A 174 -5.62 8.48 19.29
CA ILE A 174 -5.40 7.04 19.11
C ILE A 174 -5.60 6.70 17.63
N PRO A 175 -5.13 5.54 17.14
CA PRO A 175 -5.42 5.11 15.78
C PRO A 175 -6.92 5.03 15.49
N GLY A 176 -7.36 5.49 14.31
CA GLY A 176 -8.72 5.26 13.81
C GLY A 176 -8.93 3.80 13.37
N ALA A 177 -7.85 3.13 12.96
CA ALA A 177 -7.73 1.71 12.67
C ALA A 177 -6.25 1.33 12.69
N VAL A 178 -5.91 0.04 12.61
CA VAL A 178 -4.54 -0.43 12.37
C VAL A 178 -4.52 -1.41 11.20
N ILE A 179 -3.56 -1.24 10.29
CA ILE A 179 -3.29 -2.23 9.24
C ILE A 179 -2.17 -3.14 9.71
N VAL A 180 -2.43 -4.45 9.69
CA VAL A 180 -1.46 -5.50 10.05
C VAL A 180 -0.96 -6.15 8.78
N GLU A 181 0.30 -5.92 8.44
CA GLU A 181 0.87 -6.39 7.20
C GLU A 181 1.78 -7.59 7.40
N GLY A 182 1.40 -8.73 6.79
CA GLY A 182 2.18 -9.96 6.76
C GLY A 182 3.15 -10.03 5.58
N PRO A 183 4.11 -10.99 5.60
CA PRO A 183 5.20 -11.09 4.62
C PRO A 183 4.78 -11.55 3.23
N LYS A 184 3.51 -11.93 3.02
CA LYS A 184 2.96 -12.26 1.70
C LYS A 184 2.50 -11.02 0.91
N SER A 185 2.70 -9.81 1.44
CA SER A 185 2.41 -8.56 0.73
C SER A 185 3.33 -8.34 -0.46
N GLY A 186 2.92 -7.48 -1.38
CA GLY A 186 3.76 -6.99 -2.47
C GLY A 186 4.61 -5.81 -2.06
N GLY A 187 5.69 -5.55 -2.79
CA GLY A 187 6.58 -4.43 -2.50
C GLY A 187 7.53 -4.70 -1.35
N HIS A 188 7.98 -3.62 -0.69
CA HIS A 188 8.94 -3.72 0.41
C HIS A 188 8.35 -4.42 1.62
N GLN A 189 9.13 -5.32 2.21
CA GLN A 189 8.72 -6.12 3.35
C GLN A 189 9.16 -5.45 4.66
N GLY A 190 8.32 -5.56 5.70
CA GLY A 190 8.63 -5.03 7.03
C GLY A 190 9.57 -5.92 7.86
N ALA A 191 10.13 -6.98 7.29
CA ALA A 191 10.99 -7.97 7.93
C ALA A 191 12.25 -8.23 7.09
N LYS A 192 13.29 -8.82 7.70
CA LYS A 192 14.49 -9.25 6.99
C LYS A 192 14.18 -10.46 6.11
N TYR A 193 15.07 -10.71 5.13
CA TYR A 193 14.88 -11.80 4.17
C TYR A 193 14.66 -13.17 4.86
N GLU A 194 15.45 -13.46 5.86
CA GLU A 194 15.42 -14.74 6.62
C GLU A 194 14.10 -14.90 7.42
N GLU A 195 13.51 -13.81 7.82
CA GLU A 195 12.28 -13.76 8.62
C GLU A 195 11.01 -13.94 7.77
N LEU A 196 11.07 -13.65 6.46
CA LEU A 196 9.89 -13.65 5.58
C LEU A 196 9.17 -15.00 5.48
N PHE A 197 9.90 -16.08 5.70
CA PHE A 197 9.40 -17.46 5.58
C PHE A 197 9.17 -18.13 6.93
N ALA A 198 9.56 -17.47 8.02
CA ALA A 198 9.40 -18.02 9.37
C ALA A 198 7.91 -18.03 9.77
N PRO A 199 7.40 -19.15 10.33
CA PRO A 199 5.99 -19.30 10.70
C PRO A 199 5.49 -18.20 11.65
N GLU A 200 6.30 -17.76 12.59
CA GLU A 200 5.99 -16.72 13.58
C GLU A 200 5.82 -15.33 13.00
N HIS A 201 6.27 -15.09 11.78
CA HIS A 201 6.11 -13.83 11.06
C HIS A 201 4.91 -13.83 10.08
N GLN A 202 4.28 -15.00 9.86
CA GLN A 202 3.11 -15.06 8.97
C GLN A 202 1.93 -14.29 9.58
N LEU A 203 1.05 -13.77 8.72
CA LEU A 203 -0.08 -12.93 9.11
C LEU A 203 -0.94 -13.60 10.19
N GLU A 204 -1.16 -14.90 10.06
CA GLU A 204 -1.94 -15.70 10.98
C GLU A 204 -1.32 -15.79 12.38
N ALA A 205 0.01 -15.71 12.48
CA ALA A 205 0.73 -15.75 13.74
C ALA A 205 0.86 -14.36 14.40
N ILE A 206 1.02 -13.29 13.60
CA ILE A 206 1.19 -11.94 14.14
C ILE A 206 -0.12 -11.26 14.52
N LEU A 207 -1.24 -11.69 13.94
CA LEU A 207 -2.55 -11.06 14.14
C LEU A 207 -3.06 -11.19 15.59
N PRO A 208 -3.10 -12.38 16.24
CA PRO A 208 -3.60 -12.53 17.60
C PRO A 208 -2.88 -11.64 18.64
N PRO A 209 -1.53 -11.60 18.72
CA PRO A 209 -0.84 -10.73 19.67
C PRO A 209 -1.03 -9.23 19.37
N ILE A 210 -1.27 -8.84 18.11
CA ILE A 210 -1.62 -7.46 17.76
C ILE A 210 -3.02 -7.12 18.25
N LYS A 211 -3.97 -8.06 18.14
CA LYS A 211 -5.32 -7.91 18.68
C LYS A 211 -5.30 -7.72 20.20
N GLU A 212 -4.55 -8.56 20.92
CA GLU A 212 -4.39 -8.42 22.38
C GLU A 212 -3.77 -7.08 22.77
N GLU A 213 -2.83 -6.57 21.98
CA GLU A 213 -2.23 -5.26 22.23
C GLU A 213 -3.22 -4.14 21.92
N ARG A 214 -3.97 -4.21 20.80
CA ARG A 214 -5.00 -3.22 20.42
C ARG A 214 -6.05 -3.04 21.52
N ASP A 215 -6.53 -4.15 22.08
CA ASP A 215 -7.58 -4.16 23.11
C ASP A 215 -7.21 -3.37 24.38
N LYS A 216 -5.92 -3.09 24.62
CA LYS A 216 -5.44 -2.23 25.72
C LYS A 216 -5.59 -0.73 25.42
N TRP A 217 -5.79 -0.35 24.17
CA TRP A 217 -5.79 1.04 23.72
C TRP A 217 -7.16 1.54 23.26
N GLY A 218 -8.04 0.66 22.83
CA GLY A 218 -9.38 0.97 22.35
C GLY A 218 -9.95 -0.12 21.47
N ASP A 219 -11.09 0.15 20.87
CA ASP A 219 -11.80 -0.77 19.97
C ASP A 219 -11.79 -0.26 18.53
N PHE A 220 -10.61 0.14 18.04
CA PHE A 220 -10.46 0.51 16.64
C PHE A 220 -10.23 -0.71 15.75
N PRO A 221 -10.69 -0.71 14.48
CA PRO A 221 -10.61 -1.88 13.61
C PRO A 221 -9.19 -2.35 13.35
N ILE A 222 -9.03 -3.66 13.23
CA ILE A 222 -7.83 -4.34 12.73
C ILE A 222 -8.07 -4.73 11.27
N ILE A 223 -7.23 -4.23 10.37
CA ILE A 223 -7.28 -4.47 8.93
C ILE A 223 -6.10 -5.36 8.56
N ALA A 224 -6.34 -6.60 8.17
CA ALA A 224 -5.29 -7.55 7.81
C ALA A 224 -4.86 -7.38 6.36
N ALA A 225 -3.55 -7.47 6.10
CA ALA A 225 -2.95 -7.28 4.78
C ALA A 225 -1.87 -8.32 4.46
N GLY A 226 -1.75 -8.71 3.19
CA GLY A 226 -0.70 -9.59 2.69
C GLY A 226 -1.18 -11.03 2.44
N GLY A 227 -1.22 -11.42 1.16
CA GLY A 227 -1.59 -12.77 0.72
C GLY A 227 -3.08 -13.05 0.62
N ILE A 228 -3.95 -12.09 0.88
CA ILE A 228 -5.42 -12.22 0.79
C ILE A 228 -5.83 -12.04 -0.67
N TRP A 229 -6.61 -13.00 -1.21
CA TRP A 229 -6.93 -13.02 -2.63
C TRP A 229 -8.43 -13.15 -2.94
N ASP A 230 -9.16 -13.97 -2.23
CA ASP A 230 -10.57 -14.28 -2.47
C ASP A 230 -11.43 -14.21 -1.20
N ASN A 231 -12.72 -14.49 -1.33
CA ASN A 231 -13.68 -14.47 -0.21
C ASN A 231 -13.31 -15.46 0.92
N ASN A 232 -12.75 -16.62 0.58
CA ASN A 232 -12.33 -17.60 1.59
C ASN A 232 -11.15 -17.10 2.40
N ASP A 233 -10.15 -16.47 1.73
CA ASP A 233 -9.02 -15.85 2.42
C ASP A 233 -9.50 -14.74 3.37
N ILE A 234 -10.47 -13.90 2.92
CA ILE A 234 -11.07 -12.85 3.75
C ILE A 234 -11.72 -13.46 5.00
N LYS A 235 -12.57 -14.47 4.84
CA LYS A 235 -13.24 -15.11 5.96
C LYS A 235 -12.27 -15.79 6.92
N ASN A 236 -11.26 -16.48 6.40
CA ASN A 236 -10.26 -17.14 7.21
C ASN A 236 -9.50 -16.15 8.10
N ILE A 237 -9.07 -15.01 7.54
CA ILE A 237 -8.33 -14.03 8.33
C ILE A 237 -9.22 -13.26 9.31
N MET A 238 -10.49 -13.02 8.96
CA MET A 238 -11.46 -12.42 9.88
C MET A 238 -11.80 -13.36 11.03
N ALA A 239 -11.81 -14.69 10.81
CA ALA A 239 -11.97 -15.68 11.88
C ALA A 239 -10.85 -15.62 12.93
N LEU A 240 -9.67 -15.13 12.55
CA LEU A 240 -8.53 -14.93 13.46
C LEU A 240 -8.56 -13.57 14.18
N GLY A 241 -9.58 -12.75 13.95
CA GLY A 241 -9.82 -11.51 14.67
C GLY A 241 -9.48 -10.23 13.91
N ALA A 242 -9.34 -10.28 12.59
CA ALA A 242 -9.39 -9.08 11.76
C ALA A 242 -10.84 -8.60 11.58
N ASP A 243 -11.03 -7.29 11.52
CA ASP A 243 -12.33 -6.66 11.28
C ASP A 243 -12.54 -6.34 9.79
N ALA A 244 -11.44 -6.23 9.04
CA ALA A 244 -11.43 -5.97 7.60
C ALA A 244 -10.13 -6.47 6.98
N VAL A 245 -10.03 -6.36 5.65
CA VAL A 245 -8.83 -6.73 4.89
C VAL A 245 -8.33 -5.59 4.03
N GLN A 246 -6.99 -5.51 3.84
CA GLN A 246 -6.38 -4.67 2.82
C GLN A 246 -5.79 -5.54 1.71
N MET A 247 -6.13 -5.20 0.48
CA MET A 247 -5.68 -5.90 -0.73
C MET A 247 -5.04 -4.90 -1.69
N GLY A 248 -3.87 -5.23 -2.23
CA GLY A 248 -3.20 -4.42 -3.26
C GLY A 248 -3.25 -5.12 -4.62
N THR A 249 -2.47 -6.19 -4.76
CA THR A 249 -2.22 -6.88 -6.04
C THR A 249 -3.50 -7.32 -6.76
N ARG A 250 -4.52 -7.74 -6.03
CA ARG A 250 -5.81 -8.13 -6.61
C ARG A 250 -6.47 -6.98 -7.38
N PHE A 251 -6.33 -5.73 -6.88
CA PHE A 251 -6.84 -4.52 -7.52
C PHE A 251 -5.99 -4.04 -8.71
N ILE A 252 -4.73 -4.48 -8.87
CA ILE A 252 -3.96 -4.22 -10.08
C ILE A 252 -4.63 -4.87 -11.29
N GLY A 253 -5.28 -6.02 -11.10
CA GLY A 253 -6.04 -6.75 -12.11
C GLY A 253 -7.39 -6.10 -12.46
N THR A 254 -7.51 -4.78 -12.39
CA THR A 254 -8.74 -4.07 -12.74
C THR A 254 -8.53 -3.08 -13.87
N TYR A 255 -9.59 -2.83 -14.64
CA TYR A 255 -9.57 -1.81 -15.70
C TYR A 255 -9.27 -0.42 -15.14
N GLU A 256 -9.74 -0.12 -13.93
CA GLU A 256 -9.58 1.17 -13.26
C GLU A 256 -8.22 1.36 -12.58
N CYS A 257 -7.37 0.33 -12.50
CA CYS A 257 -5.99 0.50 -12.07
C CYS A 257 -5.29 1.55 -12.94
N ASP A 258 -4.69 2.57 -12.32
CA ASP A 258 -4.13 3.74 -13.02
C ASP A 258 -2.83 3.43 -13.79
N ALA A 259 -2.20 2.28 -13.54
CA ALA A 259 -1.01 1.84 -14.24
C ALA A 259 -1.30 1.43 -15.69
N SER A 260 -0.25 1.37 -16.50
CA SER A 260 -0.35 0.93 -17.91
C SER A 260 -0.91 -0.49 -18.04
N ASP A 261 -1.56 -0.78 -19.17
CA ASP A 261 -2.03 -2.13 -19.47
C ASP A 261 -0.89 -3.15 -19.55
N VAL A 262 0.31 -2.71 -19.90
CA VAL A 262 1.51 -3.57 -19.89
C VAL A 262 1.78 -4.12 -18.48
N LEU A 263 1.67 -3.28 -17.42
CA LEU A 263 1.83 -3.75 -16.04
C LEU A 263 0.78 -4.81 -15.69
N LYS A 264 -0.47 -4.58 -16.08
CA LYS A 264 -1.58 -5.54 -15.86
C LYS A 264 -1.30 -6.86 -16.60
N GLN A 265 -0.78 -6.79 -17.82
CA GLN A 265 -0.42 -7.99 -18.61
C GLN A 265 0.77 -8.75 -18.01
N VAL A 266 1.78 -8.05 -17.45
CA VAL A 266 2.89 -8.69 -16.72
C VAL A 266 2.34 -9.51 -15.54
N LEU A 267 1.41 -8.95 -14.77
CA LEU A 267 0.79 -9.65 -13.66
C LEU A 267 -0.09 -10.83 -14.14
N LEU A 268 -0.88 -10.62 -15.18
CA LEU A 268 -1.78 -11.65 -15.74
C LEU A 268 -1.03 -12.87 -16.27
N ASN A 269 0.17 -12.67 -16.81
CA ASN A 269 1.01 -13.74 -17.35
C ASN A 269 1.98 -14.35 -16.34
N ALA A 270 2.09 -13.77 -15.12
CA ALA A 270 2.99 -14.26 -14.09
C ALA A 270 2.57 -15.65 -13.60
N LYS A 271 3.54 -16.53 -13.37
CA LYS A 271 3.39 -17.81 -12.70
C LYS A 271 3.86 -17.70 -11.25
N GLU A 272 3.60 -18.72 -10.46
CA GLU A 272 3.99 -18.75 -9.05
C GLU A 272 5.51 -18.60 -8.88
N GLU A 273 6.28 -19.30 -9.69
CA GLU A 273 7.75 -19.25 -9.71
C GLU A 273 8.33 -17.89 -10.13
N ASP A 274 7.53 -17.04 -10.79
CA ASP A 274 7.94 -15.68 -11.17
C ASP A 274 7.83 -14.68 -10.03
N ILE A 275 7.14 -15.03 -8.93
CA ILE A 275 7.00 -14.15 -7.76
C ILE A 275 8.18 -14.36 -6.83
N VAL A 276 9.12 -13.43 -6.85
CA VAL A 276 10.42 -13.56 -6.17
C VAL A 276 10.65 -12.45 -5.14
N ILE A 277 11.56 -12.73 -4.19
CA ILE A 277 12.07 -11.69 -3.27
C ILE A 277 13.34 -11.10 -3.87
N VAL A 278 13.37 -9.78 -3.96
CA VAL A 278 14.47 -9.00 -4.55
C VAL A 278 15.12 -8.08 -3.51
N SER A 279 16.40 -7.85 -3.67
CA SER A 279 17.10 -6.81 -2.92
C SER A 279 16.68 -5.43 -3.40
N SER A 280 16.53 -4.49 -2.46
CA SER A 280 16.13 -3.12 -2.79
C SER A 280 17.17 -2.10 -2.30
N PRO A 281 17.35 -1.00 -3.04
CA PRO A 281 18.26 0.09 -2.63
C PRO A 281 17.89 0.75 -1.30
N VAL A 282 16.70 0.50 -0.78
CA VAL A 282 16.23 1.05 0.51
C VAL A 282 16.57 0.15 1.71
N GLY A 283 17.30 -0.96 1.48
CA GLY A 283 17.80 -1.83 2.55
C GLY A 283 16.83 -2.90 3.05
N TYR A 284 15.60 -2.94 2.55
CA TYR A 284 14.61 -3.98 2.84
C TYR A 284 14.36 -4.84 1.62
N PRO A 285 14.09 -6.16 1.77
CA PRO A 285 13.71 -7.01 0.66
C PRO A 285 12.36 -6.54 0.08
N GLY A 286 12.14 -6.78 -1.21
CA GLY A 286 10.88 -6.51 -1.88
C GLY A 286 10.34 -7.75 -2.57
N ARG A 287 9.00 -7.88 -2.66
CA ARG A 287 8.39 -8.96 -3.44
C ARG A 287 7.93 -8.42 -4.78
N ALA A 288 8.41 -9.03 -5.86
CA ALA A 288 8.19 -8.58 -7.23
C ALA A 288 8.02 -9.74 -8.20
N ILE A 289 7.52 -9.43 -9.38
CA ILE A 289 7.52 -10.36 -10.53
C ILE A 289 8.90 -10.32 -11.16
N LYS A 290 9.47 -11.50 -11.42
CA LYS A 290 10.76 -11.70 -12.09
C LYS A 290 10.66 -11.23 -13.53
N THR A 291 11.29 -10.10 -13.83
CA THR A 291 11.34 -9.49 -15.15
C THR A 291 12.78 -9.24 -15.57
N ASN A 292 12.99 -8.74 -16.78
CA ASN A 292 14.34 -8.49 -17.32
C ASN A 292 15.23 -7.66 -16.37
N LEU A 293 14.68 -6.64 -15.70
CA LEU A 293 15.44 -5.87 -14.71
C LEU A 293 16.06 -6.80 -13.65
N ILE A 294 15.25 -7.71 -13.09
CA ILE A 294 15.69 -8.59 -11.99
C ILE A 294 16.67 -9.65 -12.52
N GLU A 295 16.41 -10.20 -13.70
CA GLU A 295 17.28 -11.23 -14.33
C GLU A 295 18.66 -10.71 -14.72
N THR A 296 18.74 -9.42 -15.11
CA THR A 296 20.00 -8.79 -15.56
C THR A 296 20.66 -7.94 -14.49
N LEU A 297 20.15 -7.99 -13.26
CA LEU A 297 20.66 -7.18 -12.17
C LEU A 297 22.01 -7.68 -11.69
N GLU A 298 23.07 -6.98 -12.05
CA GLU A 298 24.40 -7.23 -11.53
C GLU A 298 24.74 -6.26 -10.39
N PRO A 299 25.13 -6.76 -9.20
CA PRO A 299 25.64 -5.90 -8.13
C PRO A 299 26.85 -5.10 -8.58
N ASN A 300 26.88 -3.80 -8.29
CA ASN A 300 28.04 -2.90 -8.45
C ASN A 300 28.44 -2.42 -9.86
N THR A 301 27.72 -2.76 -10.91
CA THR A 301 28.19 -2.48 -12.27
C THR A 301 27.88 -1.10 -12.83
N LYS A 302 26.96 -0.32 -12.25
CA LYS A 302 26.59 1.01 -12.78
C LYS A 302 26.47 2.07 -11.69
N LYS A 303 26.98 3.27 -11.97
CA LYS A 303 26.66 4.47 -11.17
C LYS A 303 25.18 4.78 -11.33
N ILE A 304 24.40 4.58 -10.29
CA ILE A 304 22.97 4.92 -10.29
C ILE A 304 22.85 6.42 -10.10
N LYS A 305 22.12 7.04 -11.01
CA LYS A 305 21.76 8.45 -10.88
C LYS A 305 20.47 8.54 -10.08
N CYS A 306 20.54 9.13 -8.88
CA CYS A 306 19.34 9.43 -8.13
C CYS A 306 18.50 10.46 -8.87
N ILE A 307 17.22 10.18 -9.10
CA ILE A 307 16.33 11.06 -9.86
C ILE A 307 15.49 11.98 -8.97
N SER A 308 15.16 11.55 -7.75
CA SER A 308 14.16 12.26 -6.95
C SER A 308 14.52 12.52 -5.50
N ASN A 309 15.63 11.97 -4.98
CA ASN A 309 15.93 12.02 -3.54
C ASN A 309 14.73 11.60 -2.66
N CYS A 310 14.02 10.52 -3.04
CA CYS A 310 12.67 10.21 -2.56
C CYS A 310 12.62 9.65 -1.14
N VAL A 311 13.54 8.75 -0.75
CA VAL A 311 13.49 8.00 0.51
C VAL A 311 14.84 7.94 1.23
N PHE A 312 14.78 7.76 2.55
CA PHE A 312 15.93 7.50 3.42
C PHE A 312 15.60 6.34 4.39
N PRO A 313 16.50 5.35 4.57
CA PRO A 313 17.79 5.21 3.87
C PRO A 313 17.66 4.79 2.40
N CYS A 314 18.64 5.20 1.58
CA CYS A 314 18.79 4.71 0.22
C CYS A 314 20.28 4.53 -0.08
N GLU A 315 20.68 3.37 -0.58
CA GLU A 315 22.08 2.99 -0.83
C GLU A 315 22.69 3.67 -2.07
N ARG A 316 22.35 4.92 -2.30
CA ARG A 316 22.88 5.70 -3.41
C ARG A 316 24.40 5.71 -3.45
N GLY A 317 24.99 4.83 -4.22
CA GLY A 317 26.42 4.88 -4.48
C GLY A 317 27.34 4.46 -3.33
N LYS A 318 26.88 3.79 -2.30
CA LYS A 318 27.69 3.31 -1.19
C LYS A 318 28.08 1.84 -1.36
N GLY A 319 29.40 1.56 -1.36
CA GLY A 319 29.99 0.26 -1.10
C GLY A 319 29.85 -0.84 -2.14
N ALA A 320 30.41 -2.01 -1.83
CA ALA A 320 30.53 -3.18 -2.69
C ALA A 320 29.22 -3.97 -2.91
N ASN A 321 28.22 -3.79 -2.06
CA ASN A 321 26.94 -4.52 -2.11
C ASN A 321 25.78 -3.69 -2.68
N ARG A 322 26.10 -2.70 -3.48
CA ARG A 322 25.13 -1.75 -4.01
C ARG A 322 24.18 -2.41 -4.99
N VAL A 323 22.87 -2.24 -4.77
CA VAL A 323 21.82 -2.66 -5.71
C VAL A 323 21.82 -1.77 -6.96
N GLY A 324 21.83 -2.36 -8.13
CA GLY A 324 22.13 -1.72 -9.42
C GLY A 324 21.02 -0.88 -10.06
N TYR A 325 19.98 -0.41 -9.30
CA TYR A 325 18.87 0.38 -9.85
C TYR A 325 18.41 1.50 -8.91
N CYS A 326 17.66 2.47 -9.44
CA CYS A 326 16.97 3.49 -8.66
C CYS A 326 15.52 3.05 -8.42
N ILE A 327 15.10 2.96 -7.14
CA ILE A 327 13.77 2.45 -6.80
C ILE A 327 12.63 3.29 -7.41
N ALA A 328 12.72 4.61 -7.32
CA ALA A 328 11.69 5.49 -7.86
C ALA A 328 11.58 5.42 -9.38
N ASP A 329 12.74 5.35 -10.06
CA ASP A 329 12.79 5.24 -11.53
C ASP A 329 12.22 3.92 -12.01
N SER A 330 12.66 2.80 -11.40
CA SER A 330 12.19 1.47 -11.80
C SER A 330 10.71 1.23 -11.47
N LEU A 331 10.18 1.79 -10.37
CA LEU A 331 8.74 1.72 -10.10
C LEU A 331 7.93 2.58 -11.09
N GLY A 332 8.47 3.73 -11.49
CA GLY A 332 7.85 4.54 -12.51
C GLY A 332 7.92 3.94 -13.91
N ASP A 333 9.02 3.25 -14.22
CA ASP A 333 9.14 2.49 -15.46
C ASP A 333 8.11 1.34 -15.50
N ALA A 334 7.84 0.69 -14.36
CA ALA A 334 6.76 -0.29 -14.28
C ALA A 334 5.38 0.34 -14.54
N TYR A 335 5.11 1.50 -13.92
CA TYR A 335 3.89 2.27 -14.17
C TYR A 335 3.70 2.60 -15.65
N LEU A 336 4.79 2.98 -16.35
CA LEU A 336 4.79 3.30 -17.78
C LEU A 336 4.80 2.06 -18.68
N GLY A 337 4.92 0.84 -18.13
CA GLY A 337 4.98 -0.39 -18.88
C GLY A 337 6.32 -0.67 -19.57
N ARG A 338 7.42 -0.11 -19.07
CA ARG A 338 8.77 -0.34 -19.58
C ARG A 338 9.35 -1.64 -19.05
N LEU A 339 9.19 -2.73 -19.77
CA LEU A 339 9.55 -4.09 -19.34
C LEU A 339 11.04 -4.27 -19.01
N GLN A 340 11.94 -3.54 -19.68
CA GLN A 340 13.39 -3.72 -19.55
C GLN A 340 13.96 -3.13 -18.24
N SER A 341 13.32 -2.10 -17.69
CA SER A 341 13.80 -1.33 -16.54
C SER A 341 12.79 -1.21 -15.41
N GLY A 342 11.56 -1.66 -15.63
CA GLY A 342 10.48 -1.62 -14.65
C GLY A 342 10.62 -2.67 -13.56
N LEU A 343 10.39 -2.25 -12.29
CA LEU A 343 10.24 -3.13 -11.14
C LEU A 343 8.75 -3.35 -10.86
N PHE A 344 8.26 -4.53 -11.14
CA PHE A 344 6.85 -4.88 -11.04
C PHE A 344 6.56 -5.55 -9.70
N PHE A 345 6.14 -4.77 -8.70
CA PHE A 345 5.79 -5.31 -7.40
C PHE A 345 4.50 -6.13 -7.44
N SER A 346 4.50 -7.26 -6.71
CA SER A 346 3.35 -8.15 -6.58
C SER A 346 3.37 -8.85 -5.23
N GLY A 347 2.20 -9.08 -4.64
CA GLY A 347 2.04 -10.01 -3.51
C GLY A 347 2.24 -11.45 -3.92
N ALA A 348 2.39 -12.34 -2.93
CA ALA A 348 2.69 -13.76 -3.14
C ALA A 348 1.64 -14.48 -4.02
N ASN A 349 0.39 -14.02 -4.00
CA ASN A 349 -0.73 -14.61 -4.73
C ASN A 349 -1.01 -13.94 -6.09
N GLY A 350 -0.13 -13.05 -6.59
CA GLY A 350 -0.35 -12.32 -7.84
C GLY A 350 -0.53 -13.21 -9.06
N TRP A 351 0.13 -14.36 -9.10
CA TRP A 351 0.03 -15.37 -10.16
C TRP A 351 -1.37 -15.99 -10.31
N ARG A 352 -2.23 -15.83 -9.29
CA ARG A 352 -3.63 -16.29 -9.33
C ARG A 352 -4.53 -15.41 -10.20
N LEU A 353 -4.06 -14.25 -10.68
CA LEU A 353 -4.82 -13.40 -11.60
C LEU A 353 -5.06 -14.14 -12.92
N LYS A 354 -6.33 -14.22 -13.35
CA LYS A 354 -6.72 -14.94 -14.58
C LYS A 354 -7.33 -14.03 -15.64
N GLU A 355 -7.85 -12.88 -15.21
CA GLU A 355 -8.49 -11.91 -16.09
C GLU A 355 -8.46 -10.52 -15.48
N ILE A 356 -8.63 -9.50 -16.32
CA ILE A 356 -8.80 -8.12 -15.91
C ILE A 356 -10.30 -7.83 -15.85
N VAL A 357 -10.77 -7.37 -14.70
CA VAL A 357 -12.20 -7.13 -14.44
C VAL A 357 -12.45 -5.68 -14.04
N HIS A 358 -13.70 -5.24 -13.95
CA HIS A 358 -14.01 -3.95 -13.33
C HIS A 358 -13.91 -4.04 -11.79
N VAL A 359 -13.54 -2.92 -11.16
CA VAL A 359 -13.49 -2.80 -9.67
C VAL A 359 -14.79 -3.25 -9.03
N LYS A 360 -15.93 -2.90 -9.64
CA LYS A 360 -17.25 -3.32 -9.14
C LYS A 360 -17.37 -4.84 -9.10
N ASP A 361 -17.06 -5.49 -10.22
CA ASP A 361 -17.22 -6.94 -10.37
C ASP A 361 -16.27 -7.70 -9.43
N LEU A 362 -15.04 -7.20 -9.28
CA LEU A 362 -14.10 -7.73 -8.30
C LEU A 362 -14.64 -7.62 -6.87
N ILE A 363 -15.17 -6.46 -6.47
CA ILE A 363 -15.70 -6.27 -5.13
C ILE A 363 -16.93 -7.17 -4.90
N ASP A 364 -17.79 -7.32 -5.89
CA ASP A 364 -18.96 -8.21 -5.80
C ASP A 364 -18.52 -9.69 -5.66
N GLU A 365 -17.48 -10.13 -6.41
CA GLU A 365 -16.86 -11.45 -6.24
C GLU A 365 -16.32 -11.64 -4.80
N LEU A 366 -15.55 -10.68 -4.29
CA LEU A 366 -14.94 -10.76 -2.96
C LEU A 366 -15.97 -10.79 -1.82
N MET A 367 -17.14 -10.19 -2.01
CA MET A 367 -18.22 -10.16 -1.03
C MET A 367 -19.15 -11.39 -1.11
N THR A 368 -19.08 -12.16 -2.19
CA THR A 368 -19.96 -13.32 -2.43
C THR A 368 -19.26 -14.61 -2.07
N GLU A 369 -19.99 -15.54 -1.42
CA GLU A 369 -19.46 -16.89 -1.19
C GLU A 369 -19.24 -17.59 -2.54
N ALA A 370 -18.08 -18.19 -2.72
CA ALA A 370 -17.87 -19.11 -3.84
C ALA A 370 -18.82 -20.33 -3.66
N ASN A 371 -19.67 -20.58 -4.67
CA ASN A 371 -20.56 -21.73 -4.69
C ASN A 371 -19.79 -23.05 -4.70
#